data_233d739efb6d6962bc1ae4fc93cc64ba
#
_entry.id   233d739efb6d6962bc1ae4fc93cc64ba
#
_cell.length_a   1.000
_cell.length_b   1.000
_cell.length_c   1.000
_cell.angle_alpha   90.00
_cell.angle_beta   90.00
_cell.angle_gamma   90.00
#
_symmetry.space_group_name_H-M   'P 1'
#
loop_
_entity.id
_entity.type
_entity.pdbx_description
1 polymer ?
#
loop_
_entity_poly.entity_id
_entity_poly.type
_entity_poly.pdbx_seq_one_letter_code
_entity_poly.pdbx_strand_id
1 'polypeptide(L)'
;FIVSGDGAYSRFKFESGVHRVQRVPETESGGRVHTSTATVAVLPEMEEVDVDLRPEDIEMQVYRASGAGGQHVNKTSSAVRLIHKPTGIVVSCQEERSQLQNRAKCMAMLASKLYEAERERVEGAITSERRAQVGSGMRNERIRTYNFPQNRVTDHRLTGENKNFNIDAVMNGDLDPIIDALTMQEQAEKLRESTEA
;
A
#
# COMPACT_ATOMS: atom_id res chain seq x y z
N PHE A 1 -0.06 13.98 -1.21
CA PHE A 1 -1.31 14.65 -1.59
C PHE A 1 -2.41 13.61 -1.67
N ILE A 2 -3.62 13.96 -1.21
CA ILE A 2 -4.83 13.17 -1.37
C ILE A 2 -5.63 13.82 -2.49
N VAL A 3 -6.09 13.01 -3.45
CA VAL A 3 -6.92 13.43 -4.57
C VAL A 3 -8.24 12.66 -4.50
N SER A 4 -9.34 13.37 -4.30
CA SER A 4 -10.67 12.79 -4.19
C SER A 4 -11.49 13.10 -5.44
N GLY A 5 -12.21 12.12 -5.95
CA GLY A 5 -13.09 12.26 -7.11
C GLY A 5 -13.42 10.92 -7.74
N ASP A 6 -14.53 10.86 -8.47
CA ASP A 6 -14.94 9.65 -9.17
C ASP A 6 -13.89 9.24 -10.21
N GLY A 7 -13.39 8.01 -10.08
CA GLY A 7 -12.40 7.47 -10.99
C GLY A 7 -11.00 8.08 -10.87
N ALA A 8 -10.70 8.86 -9.82
CA ALA A 8 -9.39 9.50 -9.64
C ALA A 8 -8.23 8.49 -9.73
N TYR A 9 -8.34 7.36 -9.02
CA TYR A 9 -7.31 6.32 -9.07
C TYR A 9 -7.12 5.74 -10.48
N SER A 10 -8.20 5.47 -11.21
CA SER A 10 -8.14 4.90 -12.55
C SER A 10 -7.45 5.80 -13.57
N ARG A 11 -7.49 7.12 -13.36
CA ARG A 11 -6.80 8.11 -14.18
C ARG A 11 -5.34 8.28 -13.75
N PHE A 12 -5.09 8.45 -12.47
CA PHE A 12 -3.73 8.71 -11.96
C PHE A 12 -2.84 7.49 -11.87
N LYS A 13 -3.37 6.25 -11.94
CA LYS A 13 -2.57 5.02 -11.96
C LYS A 13 -1.47 5.04 -13.03
N PHE A 14 -1.72 5.74 -14.16
CA PHE A 14 -0.76 5.88 -15.25
C PHE A 14 0.39 6.86 -14.96
N GLU A 15 0.28 7.65 -13.89
CA GLU A 15 1.35 8.57 -13.47
C GLU A 15 2.37 7.92 -12.54
N SER A 16 2.09 6.69 -12.06
CA SER A 16 3.03 5.95 -11.21
C SER A 16 4.25 5.46 -11.98
N GLY A 17 5.44 5.69 -11.41
CA GLY A 17 6.70 5.27 -11.99
C GLY A 17 7.81 6.33 -11.90
N VAL A 18 8.83 6.17 -12.74
CA VAL A 18 10.00 7.06 -12.79
C VAL A 18 9.86 8.08 -13.90
N HIS A 19 9.87 9.37 -13.56
CA HIS A 19 9.83 10.49 -14.48
C HIS A 19 11.24 11.09 -14.63
N ARG A 20 11.73 11.19 -15.84
CA ARG A 20 13.03 11.78 -16.15
C ARG A 20 12.85 13.23 -16.61
N VAL A 21 13.56 14.16 -15.98
CA VAL A 21 13.53 15.59 -16.30
C VAL A 21 14.87 16.04 -16.86
N GLN A 22 14.84 16.69 -18.02
CA GLN A 22 15.99 17.29 -18.68
C GLN A 22 15.77 18.80 -18.79
N ARG A 23 16.49 19.57 -17.96
CA ARG A 23 16.40 21.05 -17.95
C ARG A 23 17.76 21.66 -17.60
N VAL A 24 17.92 22.93 -17.89
CA VAL A 24 19.01 23.74 -17.35
C VAL A 24 18.56 24.21 -15.96
N PRO A 25 19.23 23.81 -14.86
CA PRO A 25 18.90 24.30 -13.52
C PRO A 25 19.18 25.80 -13.38
N GLU A 26 18.49 26.48 -12.49
CA GLU A 26 18.74 27.89 -12.18
C GLU A 26 20.16 28.16 -11.62
N THR A 27 20.75 27.14 -11.00
CA THR A 27 22.10 27.14 -10.43
C THR A 27 23.21 26.91 -11.46
N GLU A 28 22.87 26.56 -12.70
CA GLU A 28 23.83 26.26 -13.76
C GLU A 28 24.17 27.52 -14.59
N SER A 29 25.40 28.05 -14.41
CA SER A 29 25.86 29.23 -15.12
C SER A 29 26.33 28.96 -16.55
N GLY A 30 26.67 27.74 -16.88
CA GLY A 30 27.21 27.31 -18.19
C GLY A 30 26.17 26.88 -19.22
N GLY A 31 24.88 26.99 -18.90
CA GLY A 31 23.78 26.60 -19.80
C GLY A 31 23.70 25.06 -20.08
N ARG A 32 24.35 24.23 -19.28
CA ARG A 32 24.36 22.78 -19.47
C ARG A 32 23.03 22.15 -19.06
N VAL A 33 22.51 21.24 -19.88
CA VAL A 33 21.32 20.47 -19.58
C VAL A 33 21.65 19.39 -18.57
N HIS A 34 21.01 19.42 -17.43
CA HIS A 34 21.09 18.38 -16.40
C HIS A 34 19.90 17.42 -16.50
N THR A 35 20.14 16.18 -16.13
CA THR A 35 19.12 15.13 -16.08
C THR A 35 18.89 14.71 -14.63
N SER A 36 17.66 14.84 -14.18
CA SER A 36 17.19 14.37 -12.87
C SER A 36 16.04 13.40 -13.02
N THR A 37 15.74 12.66 -11.96
CA THR A 37 14.59 11.75 -11.89
C THR A 37 13.71 12.13 -10.71
N ALA A 38 12.40 11.98 -10.90
CA ALA A 38 11.40 12.03 -9.85
C ALA A 38 10.60 10.74 -9.89
N THR A 39 10.26 10.20 -8.74
CA THR A 39 9.44 8.99 -8.64
C THR A 39 8.05 9.36 -8.13
N VAL A 40 7.03 8.80 -8.75
CA VAL A 40 5.63 8.98 -8.36
C VAL A 40 5.07 7.61 -8.00
N ALA A 41 4.37 7.53 -6.86
CA ALA A 41 3.57 6.37 -6.50
C ALA A 41 2.12 6.83 -6.34
N VAL A 42 1.21 6.13 -6.99
CA VAL A 42 -0.24 6.35 -6.89
C VAL A 42 -0.84 5.14 -6.21
N LEU A 43 -1.40 5.36 -5.04
CA LEU A 43 -1.95 4.31 -4.19
C LEU A 43 -3.41 4.64 -3.88
N PRO A 44 -4.29 3.63 -3.78
CA PRO A 44 -5.64 3.87 -3.26
C PRO A 44 -5.57 4.29 -1.80
N GLU A 45 -6.54 5.08 -1.35
CA GLU A 45 -6.69 5.40 0.06
C GLU A 45 -7.04 4.13 0.84
N MET A 46 -6.42 3.97 2.00
CA MET A 46 -6.70 2.83 2.87
C MET A 46 -8.07 3.00 3.53
N GLU A 47 -8.88 1.97 3.45
CA GLU A 47 -10.04 1.84 4.33
C GLU A 47 -9.59 1.51 5.76
N GLU A 48 -10.38 1.92 6.75
CA GLU A 48 -10.14 1.56 8.14
C GLU A 48 -10.16 0.04 8.29
N VAL A 49 -9.16 -0.47 8.98
CA VAL A 49 -9.09 -1.91 9.28
C VAL A 49 -10.12 -2.24 10.34
N ASP A 50 -11.14 -2.99 9.98
CA ASP A 50 -12.11 -3.53 10.92
C ASP A 50 -11.81 -5.01 11.21
N VAL A 51 -11.83 -5.37 12.50
CA VAL A 51 -11.56 -6.75 12.95
C VAL A 51 -12.83 -7.31 13.58
N ASP A 52 -13.48 -8.22 12.86
CA ASP A 52 -14.64 -8.95 13.35
C ASP A 52 -14.19 -10.16 14.21
N LEU A 53 -14.46 -10.07 15.51
CA LEU A 53 -14.18 -11.14 16.48
C LEU A 53 -15.41 -12.01 16.65
N ARG A 54 -15.49 -13.11 15.89
CA ARG A 54 -16.56 -14.08 16.03
C ARG A 54 -16.28 -15.05 17.15
N PRO A 55 -17.23 -15.29 18.08
CA PRO A 55 -17.05 -16.23 19.19
C PRO A 55 -16.72 -17.68 18.74
N GLU A 56 -17.19 -18.08 17.58
CA GLU A 56 -16.95 -19.40 16.97
C GLU A 56 -15.51 -19.64 16.54
N ASP A 57 -14.79 -18.56 16.22
CA ASP A 57 -13.39 -18.57 15.82
C ASP A 57 -12.42 -18.56 17.00
N ILE A 58 -12.95 -18.44 18.22
CA ILE A 58 -12.15 -18.34 19.44
C ILE A 58 -12.26 -19.64 20.23
N GLU A 59 -11.13 -20.30 20.42
CA GLU A 59 -11.02 -21.43 21.35
C GLU A 59 -10.53 -20.92 22.69
N MET A 60 -11.27 -21.20 23.76
CA MET A 60 -10.90 -20.81 25.13
C MET A 60 -10.42 -22.03 25.91
N GLN A 61 -9.24 -21.92 26.48
CA GLN A 61 -8.64 -22.90 27.37
C GLN A 61 -8.45 -22.27 28.75
N VAL A 62 -8.80 -23.00 29.79
CA VAL A 62 -8.67 -22.57 31.18
C VAL A 62 -7.65 -23.47 31.89
N TYR A 63 -6.71 -22.85 32.60
CA TYR A 63 -5.67 -23.59 33.29
C TYR A 63 -5.34 -22.94 34.64
N ARG A 64 -4.54 -23.63 35.44
CA ARG A 64 -4.08 -23.10 36.75
C ARG A 64 -3.00 -22.07 36.52
N ALA A 65 -3.12 -20.92 37.18
CA ALA A 65 -2.08 -19.90 37.13
C ALA A 65 -0.77 -20.44 37.71
N SER A 66 0.34 -20.12 37.06
CA SER A 66 1.69 -20.49 37.56
C SER A 66 2.31 -19.27 38.22
N GLY A 67 2.88 -19.44 39.43
CA GLY A 67 3.57 -18.39 40.16
C GLY A 67 3.55 -18.58 41.65
N ALA A 68 4.28 -17.71 42.38
CA ALA A 68 4.28 -17.67 43.85
C ALA A 68 2.92 -17.21 44.34
N GLY A 69 2.12 -18.11 44.88
CA GLY A 69 0.78 -17.84 45.38
C GLY A 69 0.35 -18.84 46.42
N GLY A 70 -0.60 -18.45 47.26
CA GLY A 70 -1.17 -19.29 48.31
C GLY A 70 -2.15 -20.33 47.78
N GLN A 71 -2.95 -20.91 48.67
CA GLN A 71 -3.86 -22.04 48.39
C GLN A 71 -4.85 -21.75 47.24
N HIS A 72 -5.23 -20.49 46.99
CA HIS A 72 -6.16 -20.09 45.92
C HIS A 72 -5.55 -20.30 44.54
N VAL A 73 -4.29 -19.93 44.30
CA VAL A 73 -3.59 -20.06 43.03
C VAL A 73 -3.42 -21.53 42.65
N ASN A 74 -3.20 -22.38 43.60
CA ASN A 74 -2.95 -23.81 43.37
C ASN A 74 -4.23 -24.66 43.19
N LYS A 75 -5.39 -24.14 43.64
CA LYS A 75 -6.66 -24.87 43.59
C LYS A 75 -7.61 -24.41 42.49
N THR A 76 -7.55 -23.15 42.07
CA THR A 76 -8.49 -22.58 41.08
C THR A 76 -7.85 -22.38 39.72
N SER A 77 -8.55 -22.82 38.69
CA SER A 77 -8.15 -22.57 37.30
C SER A 77 -8.63 -21.19 36.85
N SER A 78 -7.90 -20.13 37.25
CA SER A 78 -8.24 -18.73 36.97
C SER A 78 -7.57 -18.20 35.68
N ALA A 79 -6.48 -18.83 35.23
CA ALA A 79 -5.78 -18.43 34.03
C ALA A 79 -6.56 -18.81 32.77
N VAL A 80 -6.59 -17.90 31.81
CA VAL A 80 -7.30 -18.06 30.54
C VAL A 80 -6.33 -17.92 29.39
N ARG A 81 -6.44 -18.81 28.42
CA ARG A 81 -5.79 -18.76 27.11
C ARG A 81 -6.85 -18.73 26.03
N LEU A 82 -6.71 -17.80 25.10
CA LEU A 82 -7.54 -17.73 23.90
C LEU A 82 -6.69 -18.02 22.67
N ILE A 83 -7.23 -18.80 21.77
CA ILE A 83 -6.61 -19.15 20.50
C ILE A 83 -7.59 -18.72 19.41
N HIS A 84 -7.16 -17.86 18.51
CA HIS A 84 -7.93 -17.51 17.33
C HIS A 84 -7.63 -18.54 16.24
N LYS A 85 -8.60 -19.39 15.95
CA LYS A 85 -8.43 -20.54 15.03
C LYS A 85 -7.96 -20.15 13.61
N PRO A 86 -8.51 -19.11 12.95
CA PRO A 86 -8.12 -18.76 11.58
C PRO A 86 -6.68 -18.27 11.46
N THR A 87 -6.19 -17.47 12.43
CA THR A 87 -4.84 -16.88 12.38
C THR A 87 -3.81 -17.63 13.23
N GLY A 88 -4.25 -18.51 14.14
CA GLY A 88 -3.38 -19.19 15.09
C GLY A 88 -2.80 -18.29 16.20
N ILE A 89 -3.26 -17.04 16.32
CA ILE A 89 -2.79 -16.11 17.34
C ILE A 89 -3.26 -16.61 18.71
N VAL A 90 -2.32 -16.70 19.64
CA VAL A 90 -2.55 -17.15 21.02
C VAL A 90 -2.28 -16.02 21.99
N VAL A 91 -3.20 -15.80 22.91
CA VAL A 91 -3.05 -14.87 24.03
C VAL A 91 -3.38 -15.58 25.35
N SER A 92 -2.73 -15.18 26.43
CA SER A 92 -3.01 -15.74 27.75
C SER A 92 -2.94 -14.65 28.80
N CYS A 93 -3.82 -14.73 29.80
CA CYS A 93 -3.85 -13.82 30.93
C CYS A 93 -4.05 -14.62 32.23
N GLN A 94 -3.24 -14.30 33.26
CA GLN A 94 -3.30 -14.91 34.61
C GLN A 94 -3.10 -13.89 35.72
N GLU A 95 -3.30 -12.60 35.42
CA GLU A 95 -2.99 -11.50 36.34
C GLU A 95 -4.03 -11.37 37.43
N GLU A 96 -5.29 -11.65 37.11
CA GLU A 96 -6.40 -11.47 38.03
C GLU A 96 -6.77 -12.78 38.74
N ARG A 97 -7.38 -12.65 39.94
CA ARG A 97 -7.91 -13.78 40.69
C ARG A 97 -9.18 -14.36 40.05
N SER A 98 -9.92 -13.55 39.29
CA SER A 98 -11.18 -13.90 38.66
C SER A 98 -10.94 -14.38 37.24
N GLN A 99 -11.41 -15.58 36.90
CA GLN A 99 -11.42 -16.12 35.55
C GLN A 99 -12.16 -15.19 34.57
N LEU A 100 -13.26 -14.57 35.00
CA LEU A 100 -14.06 -13.67 34.16
C LEU A 100 -13.27 -12.41 33.77
N GLN A 101 -12.52 -11.85 34.71
CA GLN A 101 -11.65 -10.70 34.47
C GLN A 101 -10.49 -11.06 33.54
N ASN A 102 -9.85 -12.21 33.74
CA ASN A 102 -8.80 -12.71 32.85
C ASN A 102 -9.33 -12.97 31.43
N ARG A 103 -10.56 -13.50 31.32
CA ARG A 103 -11.21 -13.66 30.00
C ARG A 103 -11.43 -12.32 29.29
N ALA A 104 -11.96 -11.31 30.01
CA ALA A 104 -12.18 -10.00 29.43
C ALA A 104 -10.86 -9.34 28.97
N LYS A 105 -9.79 -9.43 29.79
CA LYS A 105 -8.46 -8.96 29.40
C LYS A 105 -7.90 -9.72 28.19
N CYS A 106 -8.00 -11.04 28.18
CA CYS A 106 -7.57 -11.85 27.03
C CYS A 106 -8.32 -11.46 25.73
N MET A 107 -9.62 -11.20 25.80
CA MET A 107 -10.39 -10.77 24.63
C MET A 107 -9.89 -9.42 24.10
N ALA A 108 -9.65 -8.45 24.98
CA ALA A 108 -9.09 -7.16 24.60
C ALA A 108 -7.67 -7.29 24.00
N MET A 109 -6.83 -8.13 24.59
CA MET A 109 -5.48 -8.42 24.07
C MET A 109 -5.53 -9.12 22.71
N LEU A 110 -6.47 -10.04 22.51
CA LEU A 110 -6.65 -10.74 21.24
C LEU A 110 -7.10 -9.77 20.16
N ALA A 111 -8.09 -8.91 20.45
CA ALA A 111 -8.55 -7.88 19.55
C ALA A 111 -7.41 -6.94 19.11
N SER A 112 -6.60 -6.47 20.07
CA SER A 112 -5.45 -5.61 19.75
C SER A 112 -4.41 -6.31 18.87
N LYS A 113 -4.10 -7.57 19.14
CA LYS A 113 -3.13 -8.33 18.33
C LYS A 113 -3.64 -8.63 16.93
N LEU A 114 -4.92 -8.93 16.78
CA LEU A 114 -5.53 -9.17 15.47
C LEU A 114 -5.56 -7.88 14.66
N TYR A 115 -5.93 -6.76 15.28
CA TYR A 115 -5.89 -5.44 14.64
C TYR A 115 -4.48 -5.08 14.17
N GLU A 116 -3.47 -5.30 15.02
CA GLU A 116 -2.06 -5.03 14.70
C GLU A 116 -1.59 -5.91 13.53
N ALA A 117 -1.89 -7.21 13.56
CA ALA A 117 -1.52 -8.14 12.49
C ALA A 117 -2.19 -7.78 11.14
N GLU A 118 -3.46 -7.41 11.15
CA GLU A 118 -4.16 -7.02 9.93
C GLU A 118 -3.65 -5.66 9.41
N ARG A 119 -3.39 -4.71 10.30
CA ARG A 119 -2.76 -3.44 9.94
C ARG A 119 -1.38 -3.66 9.31
N GLU A 120 -0.51 -4.48 9.90
CA GLU A 120 0.80 -4.82 9.33
C GLU A 120 0.67 -5.48 7.95
N ARG A 121 -0.33 -6.36 7.76
CA ARG A 121 -0.60 -7.00 6.48
C ARG A 121 -0.96 -5.97 5.40
N VAL A 122 -1.85 -5.03 5.71
CA VAL A 122 -2.29 -3.98 4.79
C VAL A 122 -1.16 -3.00 4.50
N GLU A 123 -0.45 -2.52 5.52
CA GLU A 123 0.71 -1.63 5.36
C GLU A 123 1.84 -2.30 4.56
N GLY A 124 2.06 -3.60 4.78
CA GLY A 124 3.03 -4.40 4.02
C GLY A 124 2.67 -4.51 2.54
N ALA A 125 1.40 -4.75 2.22
CA ALA A 125 0.91 -4.80 0.84
C ALA A 125 1.11 -3.46 0.13
N ILE A 126 0.72 -2.34 0.76
CA ILE A 126 0.89 -0.98 0.22
C ILE A 126 2.37 -0.64 0.02
N THR A 127 3.22 -1.00 0.99
CA THR A 127 4.66 -0.75 0.89
C THR A 127 5.28 -1.55 -0.27
N SER A 128 4.84 -2.79 -0.47
CA SER A 128 5.26 -3.63 -1.58
C SER A 128 4.81 -3.04 -2.93
N GLU A 129 3.55 -2.64 -3.04
CA GLU A 129 3.02 -1.99 -4.24
C GLU A 129 3.74 -0.69 -4.56
N ARG A 130 3.96 0.17 -3.56
CA ARG A 130 4.75 1.39 -3.71
C ARG A 130 6.15 1.12 -4.23
N ARG A 131 6.83 0.10 -3.70
CA ARG A 131 8.18 -0.30 -4.16
C ARG A 131 8.16 -0.81 -5.59
N ALA A 132 7.13 -1.57 -5.97
CA ALA A 132 6.97 -2.05 -7.34
C ALA A 132 6.77 -0.90 -8.34
N GLN A 133 5.97 0.12 -7.97
CA GLN A 133 5.72 1.30 -8.82
C GLN A 133 6.96 2.20 -8.95
N VAL A 134 7.70 2.40 -7.86
CA VAL A 134 8.88 3.29 -7.83
C VAL A 134 10.12 2.62 -8.44
N GLY A 135 10.21 1.29 -8.38
CA GLY A 135 11.38 0.52 -8.82
C GLY A 135 12.66 0.96 -8.09
N SER A 136 13.78 0.97 -8.80
CA SER A 136 15.06 1.48 -8.28
C SER A 136 15.21 3.00 -8.41
N GLY A 137 14.28 3.69 -9.10
CA GLY A 137 14.37 5.12 -9.42
C GLY A 137 15.48 5.46 -10.43
N MET A 138 16.06 4.48 -11.05
CA MET A 138 17.15 4.68 -12.03
C MET A 138 16.61 5.28 -13.33
N ARG A 139 17.46 6.05 -14.02
CA ARG A 139 17.14 6.75 -15.27
C ARG A 139 16.70 5.84 -16.42
N ASN A 140 17.06 4.57 -16.40
CA ASN A 140 16.68 3.56 -17.39
C ASN A 140 15.25 3.05 -17.21
N GLU A 141 14.70 3.10 -15.98
CA GLU A 141 13.34 2.64 -15.66
C GLU A 141 12.26 3.70 -15.93
N ARG A 142 12.63 4.80 -16.58
CA ARG A 142 11.74 5.90 -16.85
C ARG A 142 10.50 5.50 -17.66
N ILE A 143 9.34 5.92 -17.19
CA ILE A 143 8.09 5.84 -17.96
C ILE A 143 7.92 7.05 -18.87
N ARG A 144 8.38 8.24 -18.42
CA ARG A 144 8.19 9.50 -19.15
C ARG A 144 9.44 10.39 -19.06
N THR A 145 9.71 11.14 -20.14
CA THR A 145 10.80 12.12 -20.20
C THR A 145 10.26 13.50 -20.50
N TYR A 146 10.57 14.46 -19.66
CA TYR A 146 10.29 15.88 -19.82
C TYR A 146 11.55 16.58 -20.34
N ASN A 147 11.53 17.02 -21.60
CA ASN A 147 12.65 17.69 -22.24
C ASN A 147 12.32 19.17 -22.44
N PHE A 148 12.74 20.00 -21.50
CA PHE A 148 12.48 21.44 -21.50
C PHE A 148 13.13 22.17 -22.69
N PRO A 149 14.42 21.92 -23.06
CA PRO A 149 15.03 22.54 -24.23
C PRO A 149 14.30 22.28 -25.55
N GLN A 150 13.61 21.14 -25.66
CA GLN A 150 12.87 20.76 -26.87
C GLN A 150 11.36 20.98 -26.75
N ASN A 151 10.89 21.57 -25.66
CA ASN A 151 9.47 21.75 -25.35
C ASN A 151 8.62 20.49 -25.57
N ARG A 152 9.13 19.31 -25.15
CA ARG A 152 8.55 18.02 -25.44
C ARG A 152 8.51 17.11 -24.22
N VAL A 153 7.37 16.44 -24.04
CA VAL A 153 7.20 15.29 -23.13
C VAL A 153 7.06 14.03 -23.98
N THR A 154 7.86 13.02 -23.67
CA THR A 154 7.80 11.71 -24.34
C THR A 154 7.39 10.65 -23.35
N ASP A 155 6.27 9.97 -23.57
CA ASP A 155 5.88 8.78 -22.82
C ASP A 155 6.45 7.54 -23.51
N HIS A 156 7.28 6.78 -22.78
CA HIS A 156 8.01 5.63 -23.34
C HIS A 156 7.17 4.36 -23.42
N ARG A 157 5.99 4.35 -22.81
CA ARG A 157 5.03 3.23 -22.91
C ARG A 157 4.25 3.26 -24.22
N LEU A 158 4.10 4.45 -24.81
CA LEU A 158 3.42 4.61 -26.09
C LEU A 158 4.37 4.37 -27.27
N THR A 159 3.83 3.87 -28.36
CA THR A 159 4.54 3.57 -29.60
C THR A 159 4.14 4.54 -30.73
N GLY A 160 5.01 4.69 -31.74
CA GLY A 160 4.73 5.55 -32.90
C GLY A 160 4.90 7.04 -32.62
N GLU A 161 4.13 7.87 -33.36
CA GLU A 161 4.19 9.34 -33.28
C GLU A 161 3.43 9.88 -32.07
N ASN A 162 2.45 9.16 -31.57
CA ASN A 162 1.55 9.57 -30.47
C ASN A 162 2.22 9.55 -29.07
N LYS A 163 3.51 9.30 -28.99
CA LYS A 163 4.27 9.30 -27.72
C LYS A 163 4.76 10.67 -27.28
N ASN A 164 4.66 11.69 -28.14
CA ASN A 164 5.22 13.03 -27.88
C ASN A 164 4.10 14.06 -27.67
N PHE A 165 4.24 14.84 -26.60
CA PHE A 165 3.27 15.83 -26.18
C PHE A 165 3.97 17.18 -25.89
N ASN A 166 3.22 18.28 -25.92
CA ASN A 166 3.72 19.60 -25.60
C ASN A 166 3.97 19.70 -24.07
N ILE A 167 5.16 20.16 -23.67
CA ILE A 167 5.52 20.22 -22.25
C ILE A 167 4.71 21.30 -21.50
N ASP A 168 4.41 22.43 -22.14
CA ASP A 168 3.67 23.52 -21.49
C ASP A 168 2.24 23.09 -21.18
N ALA A 169 1.58 22.35 -22.09
CA ALA A 169 0.25 21.81 -21.87
C ALA A 169 0.25 20.82 -20.68
N VAL A 170 1.19 19.87 -20.68
CA VAL A 170 1.33 18.88 -19.62
C VAL A 170 1.64 19.51 -18.26
N MET A 171 2.52 20.51 -18.22
CA MET A 171 2.87 21.20 -16.97
C MET A 171 1.72 22.07 -16.45
N ASN A 172 0.81 22.51 -17.31
CA ASN A 172 -0.41 23.23 -16.93
C ASN A 172 -1.56 22.29 -16.54
N GLY A 173 -1.33 20.95 -16.54
CA GLY A 173 -2.29 19.96 -16.07
C GLY A 173 -3.10 19.26 -17.16
N ASP A 174 -2.84 19.51 -18.44
CA ASP A 174 -3.46 18.82 -19.56
C ASP A 174 -2.81 17.43 -19.74
N LEU A 175 -3.24 16.48 -18.91
CA LEU A 175 -2.78 15.10 -18.94
C LEU A 175 -3.72 14.18 -19.74
N ASP A 176 -4.90 14.64 -20.10
CA ASP A 176 -5.94 13.84 -20.74
C ASP A 176 -5.46 13.14 -22.02
N PRO A 177 -4.75 13.81 -22.94
CA PRO A 177 -4.27 13.13 -24.16
C PRO A 177 -3.33 11.95 -23.88
N ILE A 178 -2.53 12.03 -22.82
CA ILE A 178 -1.62 10.94 -22.42
C ILE A 178 -2.42 9.79 -21.79
N ILE A 179 -3.33 10.12 -20.86
CA ILE A 179 -4.15 9.16 -20.16
C ILE A 179 -5.05 8.40 -21.12
N ASP A 180 -5.69 9.08 -22.07
CA ASP A 180 -6.57 8.48 -23.06
C ASP A 180 -5.79 7.53 -23.98
N ALA A 181 -4.60 7.92 -24.44
CA ALA A 181 -3.74 7.06 -25.25
C ALA A 181 -3.32 5.79 -24.50
N LEU A 182 -2.94 5.91 -23.22
CA LEU A 182 -2.56 4.76 -22.38
C LEU A 182 -3.76 3.87 -22.05
N THR A 183 -4.94 4.46 -21.83
CA THR A 183 -6.18 3.72 -21.61
C THR A 183 -6.58 2.90 -22.83
N MET A 184 -6.49 3.48 -24.02
CA MET A 184 -6.75 2.76 -25.28
C MET A 184 -5.78 1.60 -25.49
N GLN A 185 -4.50 1.80 -25.15
CA GLN A 185 -3.50 0.75 -25.25
C GLN A 185 -3.80 -0.39 -24.25
N GLU A 186 -4.09 -0.07 -22.98
CA GLU A 186 -4.46 -1.07 -21.96
C GLU A 186 -5.70 -1.87 -22.37
N GLN A 187 -6.72 -1.20 -22.93
CA GLN A 187 -7.91 -1.88 -23.44
C GLN A 187 -7.61 -2.81 -24.62
N ALA A 188 -6.76 -2.36 -25.54
CA ALA A 188 -6.35 -3.18 -26.69
C ALA A 188 -5.54 -4.42 -26.26
N GLU A 189 -4.66 -4.29 -25.25
CA GLU A 189 -3.91 -5.40 -24.67
C GLU A 189 -4.84 -6.42 -23.99
N LYS A 190 -5.77 -5.97 -23.17
CA LYS A 190 -6.77 -6.83 -22.51
C LYS A 190 -7.67 -7.58 -23.51
N LEU A 191 -8.03 -6.93 -24.61
CA LEU A 191 -8.80 -7.57 -25.68
C LEU A 191 -8.00 -8.68 -26.36
N ARG A 192 -6.72 -8.47 -26.61
CA ARG A 192 -5.84 -9.51 -27.21
C ARG A 192 -5.69 -10.71 -26.28
N GLU A 193 -5.41 -10.47 -24.99
CA GLU A 193 -5.30 -11.54 -23.99
C GLU A 193 -6.61 -12.36 -23.88
N SER A 194 -7.77 -11.68 -23.96
CA SER A 194 -9.08 -12.36 -23.91
C SER A 194 -9.41 -13.16 -25.18
N THR A 195 -8.72 -12.89 -26.29
CA THR A 195 -8.93 -13.57 -27.57
C THR A 195 -7.99 -14.77 -27.76
N GLU A 196 -6.86 -14.77 -27.00
CA GLU A 196 -5.86 -15.85 -27.02
C GLU A 196 -6.09 -16.92 -25.92
N ALA A 197 -7.02 -16.67 -24.99
CA ALA A 197 -7.44 -17.60 -23.91
C ALA A 197 -8.71 -18.37 -24.28
#